data_2f7d5465d60206532012dae3d248e43f
#
_entry.id   2f7d5465d60206532012dae3d248e43f
#
_cell.length_a   1.000
_cell.length_b   1.000
_cell.length_c   1.000
_cell.angle_alpha   90.00
_cell.angle_beta   90.00
_cell.angle_gamma   90.00
#
_symmetry.space_group_name_H-M   'P 1'
#
loop_
_entity.id
_entity.type
_entity.pdbx_description
1 polymer ?
#
loop_
_entity_poly.entity_id
_entity_poly.type
_entity_poly.pdbx_seq_one_letter_code
_entity_poly.pdbx_strand_id
1 'polypeptide(L)'
;MIAVEGITKSFGSLKVLKGIDLRVEKGEIISIVGASGAGKTTLLQIMGTLDKADSGTVYINNENLSRLNDSRLSDFRNKNIGFVFQFHQLLPEFTALENVMIPALIGKVKESQAKAKAKELLDMLGLSSRTEHKPNELSGGEKQRVAVARALINDPAVILADEPSGSLDTENKDELHQLFFKLRDTLGQTFVIVTHDEHLASITDRTIHMKDGIILENQPVIL
;
A
#
# COMPACT_ATOMS: atom_id res chain seq x y z
N MET A 1 -1.33 -1.93 -15.38
CA MET A 1 -1.52 -0.70 -14.61
C MET A 1 -0.23 -0.25 -13.93
N ILE A 2 0.50 -1.11 -13.23
CA ILE A 2 1.87 -0.87 -12.74
C ILE A 2 2.85 -1.69 -13.58
N ALA A 3 3.97 -1.10 -13.99
CA ALA A 3 5.09 -1.82 -14.57
C ALA A 3 6.39 -1.37 -13.90
N VAL A 4 7.18 -2.35 -13.50
CA VAL A 4 8.53 -2.21 -12.94
C VAL A 4 9.47 -2.88 -13.91
N GLU A 5 10.48 -2.17 -14.40
CA GLU A 5 11.36 -2.65 -15.44
C GLU A 5 12.83 -2.49 -15.04
N GLY A 6 13.51 -3.62 -14.85
CA GLY A 6 14.94 -3.71 -14.59
C GLY A 6 15.42 -3.00 -13.32
N ILE A 7 14.58 -2.93 -12.27
CA ILE A 7 14.92 -2.19 -11.05
C ILE A 7 16.10 -2.81 -10.32
N THR A 8 17.12 -1.99 -10.07
CA THR A 8 18.24 -2.33 -9.19
C THR A 8 18.33 -1.36 -8.03
N LYS A 9 18.84 -1.86 -6.89
CA LYS A 9 19.09 -1.03 -5.70
C LYS A 9 20.24 -1.61 -4.89
N SER A 10 21.14 -0.73 -4.47
CA SER A 10 22.25 -1.08 -3.57
C SER A 10 22.31 -0.11 -2.39
N PHE A 11 22.77 -0.59 -1.25
CA PHE A 11 23.12 0.22 -0.08
C PHE A 11 24.60 -0.04 0.25
N GLY A 12 25.47 0.90 -0.12
CA GLY A 12 26.91 0.69 -0.09
C GLY A 12 27.31 -0.46 -1.02
N SER A 13 27.97 -1.48 -0.50
CA SER A 13 28.38 -2.67 -1.26
C SER A 13 27.30 -3.74 -1.38
N LEU A 14 26.20 -3.63 -0.61
CA LEU A 14 25.13 -4.63 -0.60
C LEU A 14 24.13 -4.36 -1.74
N LYS A 15 24.09 -5.24 -2.74
CA LYS A 15 23.09 -5.21 -3.81
C LYS A 15 21.81 -5.89 -3.36
N VAL A 16 20.77 -5.09 -3.08
CA VAL A 16 19.48 -5.53 -2.52
C VAL A 16 18.50 -5.93 -3.61
N LEU A 17 18.40 -5.16 -4.71
CA LEU A 17 17.59 -5.53 -5.87
C LEU A 17 18.49 -5.70 -7.09
N LYS A 18 18.25 -6.76 -7.88
CA LYS A 18 19.19 -7.24 -8.90
C LYS A 18 18.56 -7.32 -10.30
N GLY A 19 17.71 -6.35 -10.65
CA GLY A 19 17.00 -6.32 -11.93
C GLY A 19 15.62 -6.96 -11.77
N ILE A 20 14.71 -6.21 -11.14
CA ILE A 20 13.32 -6.65 -10.90
C ILE A 20 12.45 -6.20 -12.05
N ASP A 21 11.73 -7.15 -12.63
CA ASP A 21 10.64 -6.92 -13.58
C ASP A 21 9.33 -7.42 -12.96
N LEU A 22 8.30 -6.56 -12.94
CA LEU A 22 7.00 -6.89 -12.36
C LEU A 22 5.91 -6.10 -13.07
N ARG A 23 4.78 -6.76 -13.36
CA ARG A 23 3.56 -6.09 -13.85
C ARG A 23 2.39 -6.41 -12.95
N VAL A 24 1.54 -5.41 -12.72
CA VAL A 24 0.31 -5.53 -11.92
C VAL A 24 -0.83 -4.91 -12.72
N GLU A 25 -1.90 -5.65 -12.88
CA GLU A 25 -3.07 -5.20 -13.62
C GLU A 25 -4.00 -4.35 -12.73
N LYS A 26 -4.90 -3.59 -13.36
CA LYS A 26 -5.88 -2.80 -12.62
C LYS A 26 -6.89 -3.71 -11.92
N GLY A 27 -7.16 -3.44 -10.66
CA GLY A 27 -8.07 -4.26 -9.84
C GLY A 27 -7.48 -5.60 -9.37
N GLU A 28 -6.18 -5.82 -9.60
CA GLU A 28 -5.48 -7.02 -9.13
C GLU A 28 -4.99 -6.83 -7.69
N ILE A 29 -5.11 -7.87 -6.87
CA ILE A 29 -4.44 -7.97 -5.56
C ILE A 29 -3.29 -8.94 -5.71
N ILE A 30 -2.06 -8.45 -5.62
CA ILE A 30 -0.88 -9.31 -5.59
C ILE A 30 -0.23 -9.31 -4.21
N SER A 31 0.31 -10.47 -3.82
CA SER A 31 1.19 -10.59 -2.66
C SER A 31 2.65 -10.75 -3.10
N ILE A 32 3.58 -10.14 -2.36
CA ILE A 32 5.02 -10.31 -2.52
C ILE A 32 5.54 -10.98 -1.25
N VAL A 33 6.02 -12.21 -1.39
CA VAL A 33 6.49 -13.04 -0.27
C VAL A 33 7.98 -13.39 -0.43
N GLY A 34 8.62 -13.76 0.67
CA GLY A 34 10.03 -14.17 0.70
C GLY A 34 10.65 -13.95 2.07
N ALA A 35 11.85 -14.48 2.26
CA ALA A 35 12.57 -14.35 3.53
C ALA A 35 12.85 -12.89 3.91
N SER A 36 13.11 -12.64 5.20
CA SER A 36 13.61 -11.34 5.64
C SER A 36 14.90 -10.99 4.88
N GLY A 37 15.04 -9.73 4.46
CA GLY A 37 16.18 -9.30 3.65
C GLY A 37 16.09 -9.62 2.15
N ALA A 38 15.04 -10.28 1.66
CA ALA A 38 14.87 -10.58 0.23
C ALA A 38 14.67 -9.33 -0.67
N GLY A 39 14.46 -8.13 -0.09
CA GLY A 39 14.29 -6.88 -0.83
C GLY A 39 12.84 -6.42 -1.00
N LYS A 40 11.87 -7.12 -0.41
CA LYS A 40 10.42 -6.85 -0.57
C LYS A 40 10.02 -5.40 -0.23
N THR A 41 10.33 -4.96 0.98
CA THR A 41 10.06 -3.58 1.45
C THR A 41 10.78 -2.55 0.58
N THR A 42 12.03 -2.82 0.16
CA THR A 42 12.79 -1.94 -0.73
C THR A 42 12.09 -1.80 -2.08
N LEU A 43 11.61 -2.89 -2.66
CA LEU A 43 10.85 -2.87 -3.91
C LEU A 43 9.56 -2.05 -3.73
N LEU A 44 8.81 -2.30 -2.65
CA LEU A 44 7.57 -1.57 -2.35
C LEU A 44 7.84 -0.05 -2.20
N GLN A 45 8.91 0.32 -1.50
CA GLN A 45 9.31 1.74 -1.31
C GLN A 45 9.67 2.41 -2.64
N ILE A 46 10.36 1.72 -3.55
CA ILE A 46 10.69 2.23 -4.87
C ILE A 46 9.42 2.36 -5.73
N MET A 47 8.54 1.36 -5.73
CA MET A 47 7.24 1.45 -6.42
C MET A 47 6.41 2.61 -5.87
N GLY A 48 6.47 2.84 -4.58
CA GLY A 48 5.81 3.94 -3.87
C GLY A 48 6.52 5.29 -3.95
N THR A 49 7.64 5.38 -4.65
CA THR A 49 8.44 6.61 -4.77
C THR A 49 8.96 7.17 -3.43
N LEU A 50 9.04 6.32 -2.41
CA LEU A 50 9.63 6.67 -1.11
C LEU A 50 11.15 6.50 -1.12
N ASP A 51 11.67 5.66 -2.01
CA ASP A 51 13.10 5.51 -2.29
C ASP A 51 13.33 5.55 -3.82
N LYS A 52 14.56 5.84 -4.24
CA LYS A 52 14.96 5.89 -5.65
C LYS A 52 15.72 4.61 -6.01
N ALA A 53 15.41 4.04 -7.16
CA ALA A 53 16.20 2.96 -7.73
C ALA A 53 17.58 3.48 -8.21
N ASP A 54 18.57 2.61 -8.25
CA ASP A 54 19.87 2.91 -8.87
C ASP A 54 19.74 2.86 -10.40
N SER A 55 18.93 1.92 -10.91
CA SER A 55 18.58 1.83 -12.34
C SER A 55 17.21 1.19 -12.52
N GLY A 56 16.70 1.25 -13.75
CA GLY A 56 15.37 0.75 -14.09
C GLY A 56 14.30 1.83 -14.03
N THR A 57 13.06 1.43 -14.23
CA THR A 57 11.94 2.38 -14.36
C THR A 57 10.67 1.82 -13.71
N VAL A 58 9.92 2.71 -13.06
CA VAL A 58 8.57 2.41 -12.54
C VAL A 58 7.55 3.23 -13.33
N TYR A 59 6.52 2.56 -13.80
CA TYR A 59 5.35 3.17 -14.44
C TYR A 59 4.10 2.89 -13.59
N ILE A 60 3.26 3.89 -13.40
CA ILE A 60 1.89 3.74 -12.86
C ILE A 60 0.95 4.48 -13.81
N ASN A 61 -0.09 3.81 -14.31
CA ASN A 61 -1.03 4.34 -15.30
C ASN A 61 -0.33 4.95 -16.54
N ASN A 62 0.71 4.27 -17.04
CA ASN A 62 1.57 4.70 -18.16
C ASN A 62 2.42 5.95 -17.88
N GLU A 63 2.37 6.54 -16.69
CA GLU A 63 3.26 7.64 -16.30
C GLU A 63 4.62 7.09 -15.85
N ASN A 64 5.69 7.57 -16.46
CA ASN A 64 7.06 7.21 -16.12
C ASN A 64 7.53 8.01 -14.90
N LEU A 65 7.57 7.39 -13.73
CA LEU A 65 7.90 8.06 -12.48
C LEU A 65 9.37 8.47 -12.39
N SER A 66 10.26 7.75 -13.08
CA SER A 66 11.70 8.06 -13.08
C SER A 66 12.05 9.37 -13.82
N ARG A 67 11.10 9.90 -14.62
CA ARG A 67 11.27 11.17 -15.34
C ARG A 67 10.70 12.38 -14.61
N LEU A 68 9.98 12.17 -13.51
CA LEU A 68 9.38 13.24 -12.75
C LEU A 68 10.43 13.88 -11.82
N ASN A 69 10.39 15.21 -11.72
CA ASN A 69 11.13 15.92 -10.67
C ASN A 69 10.46 15.72 -9.31
N ASP A 70 11.17 16.04 -8.22
CA ASP A 70 10.71 15.77 -6.84
C ASP A 70 9.33 16.40 -6.54
N SER A 71 9.03 17.59 -7.05
CA SER A 71 7.72 18.24 -6.85
C SER A 71 6.60 17.46 -7.53
N ARG A 72 6.77 17.14 -8.83
CA ARG A 72 5.79 16.35 -9.59
C ARG A 72 5.63 14.94 -9.03
N LEU A 73 6.74 14.35 -8.57
CA LEU A 73 6.74 13.02 -7.96
C LEU A 73 5.95 13.02 -6.65
N SER A 74 6.09 14.07 -5.82
CA SER A 74 5.30 14.23 -4.60
C SER A 74 3.82 14.42 -4.88
N ASP A 75 3.47 15.23 -5.88
CA ASP A 75 2.08 15.43 -6.31
C ASP A 75 1.49 14.13 -6.87
N PHE A 76 2.27 13.39 -7.67
CA PHE A 76 1.84 12.11 -8.23
C PHE A 76 1.59 11.09 -7.11
N ARG A 77 2.55 10.94 -6.18
CA ARG A 77 2.42 10.05 -5.02
C ARG A 77 1.18 10.36 -4.21
N ASN A 78 0.95 11.63 -3.88
CA ASN A 78 -0.21 12.05 -3.09
C ASN A 78 -1.55 11.64 -3.75
N LYS A 79 -1.64 11.73 -5.09
CA LYS A 79 -2.88 11.50 -5.83
C LYS A 79 -3.09 10.03 -6.23
N ASN A 80 -2.01 9.27 -6.44
CA ASN A 80 -2.11 7.97 -7.11
C ASN A 80 -1.69 6.80 -6.24
N ILE A 81 -1.06 7.04 -5.08
CA ILE A 81 -0.50 5.96 -4.26
C ILE A 81 -1.01 6.09 -2.83
N GLY A 82 -1.72 5.07 -2.35
CA GLY A 82 -2.05 4.89 -0.95
C GLY A 82 -1.02 3.99 -0.27
N PHE A 83 -0.73 4.26 1.01
CA PHE A 83 0.19 3.43 1.81
C PHE A 83 -0.51 2.91 3.05
N VAL A 84 -0.28 1.62 3.32
CA VAL A 84 -0.68 0.94 4.56
C VAL A 84 0.54 0.24 5.13
N PHE A 85 0.85 0.50 6.42
CA PHE A 85 2.03 -0.05 7.09
C PHE A 85 1.63 -0.90 8.30
N GLN A 86 2.51 -1.79 8.72
CA GLN A 86 2.33 -2.66 9.88
C GLN A 86 1.99 -1.90 11.17
N PHE A 87 2.65 -0.78 11.44
CA PHE A 87 2.46 0.04 12.64
C PHE A 87 1.55 1.25 12.39
N HIS A 88 0.64 1.17 11.41
CA HIS A 88 -0.41 2.13 11.08
C HIS A 88 0.07 3.56 10.75
N GLN A 89 1.11 4.05 11.42
CA GLN A 89 1.70 5.40 11.28
C GLN A 89 0.64 6.52 11.34
N LEU A 90 -0.32 6.37 12.26
CA LEU A 90 -1.27 7.42 12.56
C LEU A 90 -0.60 8.51 13.43
N LEU A 91 -0.94 9.76 13.17
CA LEU A 91 -0.47 10.89 13.95
C LEU A 91 -1.28 10.94 15.26
N PRO A 92 -0.62 10.80 16.42
CA PRO A 92 -1.30 10.61 17.70
C PRO A 92 -2.05 11.87 18.19
N GLU A 93 -1.68 13.05 17.70
CA GLU A 93 -2.33 14.32 18.04
C GLU A 93 -3.68 14.49 17.36
N PHE A 94 -3.91 13.82 16.23
CA PHE A 94 -5.09 13.94 15.38
C PHE A 94 -6.09 12.82 15.64
N THR A 95 -7.38 13.13 15.48
CA THR A 95 -8.47 12.15 15.51
C THR A 95 -8.39 11.20 14.30
N ALA A 96 -9.19 10.12 14.31
CA ALA A 96 -9.32 9.21 13.18
C ALA A 96 -9.74 9.98 11.91
N LEU A 97 -10.74 10.87 12.03
CA LEU A 97 -11.21 11.71 10.93
C LEU A 97 -10.09 12.57 10.36
N GLU A 98 -9.38 13.30 11.22
CA GLU A 98 -8.29 14.18 10.80
C GLU A 98 -7.13 13.39 10.15
N ASN A 99 -6.74 12.25 10.71
CA ASN A 99 -5.74 11.37 10.10
C ASN A 99 -6.11 10.99 8.66
N VAL A 100 -7.38 10.65 8.40
CA VAL A 100 -7.86 10.31 7.07
C VAL A 100 -7.87 11.53 6.14
N MET A 101 -8.17 12.72 6.64
CA MET A 101 -8.23 13.95 5.85
C MET A 101 -6.86 14.45 5.37
N ILE A 102 -5.78 14.19 6.11
CA ILE A 102 -4.44 14.76 5.86
C ILE A 102 -4.00 14.68 4.39
N PRO A 103 -4.02 13.52 3.70
CA PRO A 103 -3.53 13.46 2.33
C PRO A 103 -4.38 14.30 1.36
N ALA A 104 -5.69 14.42 1.59
CA ALA A 104 -6.56 15.27 0.77
C ALA A 104 -6.24 16.75 0.99
N LEU A 105 -5.98 17.17 2.23
CA LEU A 105 -5.59 18.56 2.56
C LEU A 105 -4.22 18.91 1.96
N ILE A 106 -3.25 17.99 1.99
CA ILE A 106 -1.96 18.13 1.30
C ILE A 106 -2.19 18.29 -0.21
N GLY A 107 -3.14 17.54 -0.78
CA GLY A 107 -3.58 17.64 -2.18
C GLY A 107 -4.39 18.90 -2.48
N LYS A 108 -4.53 19.84 -1.52
CA LYS A 108 -5.27 21.12 -1.63
C LYS A 108 -6.77 20.94 -1.88
N VAL A 109 -7.35 19.80 -1.50
CA VAL A 109 -8.79 19.61 -1.47
C VAL A 109 -9.39 20.52 -0.37
N LYS A 110 -10.55 21.11 -0.64
CA LYS A 110 -11.25 21.94 0.36
C LYS A 110 -11.58 21.10 1.60
N GLU A 111 -11.37 21.68 2.78
CA GLU A 111 -11.57 20.99 4.07
C GLU A 111 -12.95 20.32 4.19
N SER A 112 -14.01 21.04 3.77
CA SER A 112 -15.38 20.51 3.81
C SER A 112 -15.56 19.27 2.93
N GLN A 113 -14.90 19.21 1.78
CA GLN A 113 -14.92 18.06 0.87
C GLN A 113 -14.10 16.91 1.43
N ALA A 114 -12.89 17.21 1.94
CA ALA A 114 -12.04 16.21 2.59
C ALA A 114 -12.75 15.58 3.79
N LYS A 115 -13.42 16.40 4.62
CA LYS A 115 -14.19 15.94 5.79
C LYS A 115 -15.37 15.06 5.39
N ALA A 116 -16.13 15.44 4.37
CA ALA A 116 -17.26 14.64 3.90
C ALA A 116 -16.80 13.27 3.40
N LYS A 117 -15.77 13.23 2.55
CA LYS A 117 -15.22 11.99 2.01
C LYS A 117 -14.56 11.12 3.10
N ALA A 118 -13.83 11.71 4.04
CA ALA A 118 -13.25 10.98 5.15
C ALA A 118 -14.31 10.31 6.03
N LYS A 119 -15.45 10.98 6.30
CA LYS A 119 -16.58 10.38 7.03
C LYS A 119 -17.19 9.20 6.26
N GLU A 120 -17.39 9.36 4.96
CA GLU A 120 -17.90 8.28 4.10
C GLU A 120 -16.98 7.05 4.12
N LEU A 121 -15.67 7.25 4.01
CA LEU A 121 -14.70 6.16 4.08
C LEU A 121 -14.68 5.49 5.45
N LEU A 122 -14.70 6.28 6.54
CA LEU A 122 -14.76 5.72 7.89
C LEU A 122 -16.05 4.95 8.15
N ASP A 123 -17.18 5.42 7.63
CA ASP A 123 -18.45 4.70 7.69
C ASP A 123 -18.40 3.38 6.92
N MET A 124 -17.91 3.40 5.67
CA MET A 124 -17.70 2.20 4.86
C MET A 124 -16.85 1.13 5.57
N LEU A 125 -15.90 1.57 6.40
CA LEU A 125 -14.98 0.71 7.15
C LEU A 125 -15.46 0.39 8.58
N GLY A 126 -16.73 0.72 8.92
CA GLY A 126 -17.34 0.41 10.22
C GLY A 126 -16.83 1.26 11.37
N LEU A 127 -16.35 2.49 11.09
CA LEU A 127 -15.74 3.39 12.07
C LEU A 127 -16.55 4.69 12.30
N SER A 128 -17.84 4.70 11.96
CA SER A 128 -18.71 5.89 12.11
C SER A 128 -18.71 6.44 13.53
N SER A 129 -18.69 5.56 14.54
CA SER A 129 -18.67 5.95 15.98
C SER A 129 -17.26 6.28 16.49
N ARG A 130 -16.22 6.17 15.65
CA ARG A 130 -14.82 6.36 16.02
C ARG A 130 -14.17 7.60 15.42
N THR A 131 -14.91 8.39 14.65
CA THR A 131 -14.40 9.56 13.90
C THR A 131 -13.60 10.54 14.75
N GLU A 132 -14.06 10.81 15.98
CA GLU A 132 -13.46 11.78 16.90
C GLU A 132 -12.44 11.15 17.88
N HIS A 133 -12.24 9.81 17.82
CA HIS A 133 -11.28 9.13 18.68
C HIS A 133 -9.84 9.35 18.18
N LYS A 134 -8.92 9.49 19.11
CA LYS A 134 -7.47 9.52 18.84
C LYS A 134 -6.90 8.11 18.74
N PRO A 135 -5.73 7.93 18.12
CA PRO A 135 -5.13 6.61 17.96
C PRO A 135 -4.97 5.81 19.25
N ASN A 136 -4.69 6.44 20.38
CA ASN A 136 -4.58 5.77 21.67
C ASN A 136 -5.92 5.24 22.24
N GLU A 137 -7.04 5.67 21.67
CA GLU A 137 -8.40 5.25 22.05
C GLU A 137 -8.97 4.17 21.11
N LEU A 138 -8.19 3.75 20.11
CA LEU A 138 -8.57 2.77 19.10
C LEU A 138 -7.87 1.42 19.33
N SER A 139 -8.56 0.33 19.03
CA SER A 139 -7.96 -1.01 18.95
C SER A 139 -6.95 -1.11 17.79
N GLY A 140 -6.15 -2.17 17.73
CA GLY A 140 -5.21 -2.43 16.65
C GLY A 140 -5.92 -2.53 15.28
N GLY A 141 -7.01 -3.27 15.20
CA GLY A 141 -7.82 -3.41 13.99
C GLY A 141 -8.49 -2.09 13.58
N GLU A 142 -9.01 -1.31 14.55
CA GLU A 142 -9.57 0.03 14.26
C GLU A 142 -8.51 0.98 13.70
N LYS A 143 -7.30 1.02 14.30
CA LYS A 143 -6.17 1.80 13.78
C LYS A 143 -5.83 1.42 12.34
N GLN A 144 -5.80 0.12 12.05
CA GLN A 144 -5.49 -0.36 10.71
C GLN A 144 -6.57 0.04 9.70
N ARG A 145 -7.84 -0.06 10.07
CA ARG A 145 -8.95 0.42 9.23
C ARG A 145 -8.88 1.95 9.00
N VAL A 146 -8.49 2.74 10.00
CA VAL A 146 -8.22 4.19 9.81
C VAL A 146 -7.06 4.41 8.83
N ALA A 147 -5.97 3.62 8.91
CA ALA A 147 -4.85 3.72 7.97
C ALA A 147 -5.27 3.34 6.54
N VAL A 148 -6.15 2.35 6.37
CA VAL A 148 -6.75 2.01 5.07
C VAL A 148 -7.63 3.15 4.55
N ALA A 149 -8.50 3.75 5.38
CA ALA A 149 -9.31 4.91 5.00
C ALA A 149 -8.43 6.09 4.54
N ARG A 150 -7.34 6.35 5.27
CA ARG A 150 -6.36 7.38 4.91
C ARG A 150 -5.70 7.09 3.55
N ALA A 151 -5.37 5.83 3.29
CA ALA A 151 -4.79 5.44 2.00
C ALA A 151 -5.77 5.65 0.84
N LEU A 152 -7.08 5.52 1.06
CA LEU A 152 -8.14 5.64 0.05
C LEU A 152 -8.59 7.07 -0.24
N ILE A 153 -8.30 8.06 0.60
CA ILE A 153 -8.96 9.38 0.57
C ILE A 153 -8.81 10.11 -0.78
N ASN A 154 -7.73 9.91 -1.49
CA ASN A 154 -7.46 10.54 -2.79
C ASN A 154 -7.81 9.64 -4.00
N ASP A 155 -8.60 8.56 -3.83
CA ASP A 155 -8.91 7.56 -4.87
C ASP A 155 -7.66 7.06 -5.61
N PRO A 156 -6.67 6.50 -4.90
CA PRO A 156 -5.39 6.18 -5.48
C PRO A 156 -5.51 5.08 -6.54
N ALA A 157 -4.62 5.11 -7.53
CA ALA A 157 -4.52 4.06 -8.52
C ALA A 157 -4.11 2.71 -7.90
N VAL A 158 -3.30 2.74 -6.84
CA VAL A 158 -2.80 1.56 -6.14
C VAL A 158 -2.66 1.82 -4.64
N ILE A 159 -2.91 0.79 -3.83
CA ILE A 159 -2.51 0.74 -2.42
C ILE A 159 -1.32 -0.20 -2.28
N LEU A 160 -0.24 0.33 -1.72
CA LEU A 160 0.98 -0.39 -1.37
C LEU A 160 0.94 -0.70 0.12
N ALA A 161 0.93 -1.97 0.49
CA ALA A 161 0.83 -2.42 1.87
C ALA A 161 2.09 -3.19 2.29
N ASP A 162 2.74 -2.75 3.36
CA ASP A 162 3.92 -3.42 3.93
C ASP A 162 3.54 -4.07 5.26
N GLU A 163 3.42 -5.42 5.25
CA GLU A 163 3.02 -6.25 6.41
C GLU A 163 1.74 -5.74 7.12
N PRO A 164 0.64 -5.45 6.39
CA PRO A 164 -0.49 -4.68 6.93
C PRO A 164 -1.22 -5.37 8.07
N SER A 165 -1.11 -6.69 8.20
CA SER A 165 -1.74 -7.49 9.25
C SER A 165 -0.75 -7.97 10.33
N GLY A 166 0.54 -7.64 10.22
CA GLY A 166 1.60 -8.22 11.04
C GLY A 166 1.55 -7.86 12.54
N SER A 167 0.81 -6.83 12.94
CA SER A 167 0.61 -6.41 14.35
C SER A 167 -0.76 -6.76 14.91
N LEU A 168 -1.61 -7.47 14.14
CA LEU A 168 -2.99 -7.79 14.51
C LEU A 168 -3.10 -9.22 15.06
N ASP A 169 -4.08 -9.42 15.92
CA ASP A 169 -4.54 -10.76 16.29
C ASP A 169 -5.24 -11.45 15.10
N THR A 170 -5.52 -12.74 15.25
CA THR A 170 -6.05 -13.57 14.16
C THR A 170 -7.39 -13.05 13.62
N GLU A 171 -8.32 -12.66 14.48
CA GLU A 171 -9.65 -12.18 14.09
C GLU A 171 -9.56 -10.88 13.29
N ASN A 172 -8.86 -9.87 13.83
CA ASN A 172 -8.65 -8.59 13.13
C ASN A 172 -7.84 -8.74 11.83
N LYS A 173 -6.95 -9.75 11.76
CA LYS A 173 -6.19 -10.08 10.55
C LYS A 173 -7.12 -10.56 9.44
N ASP A 174 -8.01 -11.52 9.73
CA ASP A 174 -8.95 -12.07 8.76
C ASP A 174 -9.95 -11.01 8.28
N GLU A 175 -10.45 -10.16 9.20
CA GLU A 175 -11.28 -9.02 8.83
C GLU A 175 -10.58 -8.05 7.87
N LEU A 176 -9.30 -7.75 8.11
CA LEU A 176 -8.51 -6.88 7.23
C LEU A 176 -8.31 -7.50 5.84
N HIS A 177 -8.03 -8.81 5.78
CA HIS A 177 -7.90 -9.52 4.51
C HIS A 177 -9.21 -9.45 3.72
N GLN A 178 -10.34 -9.78 4.32
CA GLN A 178 -11.66 -9.67 3.69
C GLN A 178 -11.95 -8.23 3.23
N LEU A 179 -11.53 -7.24 4.01
CA LEU A 179 -11.68 -5.83 3.65
C LEU A 179 -10.94 -5.49 2.34
N PHE A 180 -9.72 -5.98 2.12
CA PHE A 180 -8.99 -5.74 0.87
C PHE A 180 -9.74 -6.30 -0.34
N PHE A 181 -10.28 -7.52 -0.25
CA PHE A 181 -11.09 -8.10 -1.33
C PHE A 181 -12.38 -7.32 -1.56
N LYS A 182 -13.07 -6.92 -0.49
CA LYS A 182 -14.26 -6.07 -0.60
C LYS A 182 -13.96 -4.74 -1.31
N LEU A 183 -12.85 -4.08 -0.98
CA LEU A 183 -12.43 -2.83 -1.61
C LEU A 183 -12.07 -3.03 -3.09
N ARG A 184 -11.40 -4.15 -3.44
CA ARG A 184 -11.18 -4.52 -4.84
C ARG A 184 -12.50 -4.68 -5.58
N ASP A 185 -13.43 -5.46 -5.04
CA ASP A 185 -14.68 -5.83 -5.71
C ASP A 185 -15.65 -4.63 -5.84
N THR A 186 -15.65 -3.72 -4.85
CA THR A 186 -16.57 -2.57 -4.84
C THR A 186 -16.01 -1.32 -5.50
N LEU A 187 -14.70 -1.07 -5.37
CA LEU A 187 -14.03 0.14 -5.86
C LEU A 187 -13.09 -0.12 -7.06
N GLY A 188 -12.86 -1.39 -7.43
CA GLY A 188 -11.84 -1.74 -8.43
C GLY A 188 -10.41 -1.42 -7.96
N GLN A 189 -10.19 -1.41 -6.64
CA GLN A 189 -8.92 -1.00 -6.06
C GLN A 189 -7.83 -2.05 -6.31
N THR A 190 -6.66 -1.59 -6.74
CA THR A 190 -5.46 -2.42 -6.92
C THR A 190 -4.63 -2.43 -5.64
N PHE A 191 -4.12 -3.62 -5.27
CA PHE A 191 -3.25 -3.77 -4.10
C PHE A 191 -1.95 -4.48 -4.46
N VAL A 192 -0.85 -4.01 -3.88
CA VAL A 192 0.43 -4.73 -3.81
C VAL A 192 0.77 -4.89 -2.34
N ILE A 193 0.77 -6.13 -1.86
CA ILE A 193 0.91 -6.45 -0.44
C ILE A 193 2.21 -7.21 -0.22
N VAL A 194 3.15 -6.63 0.52
CA VAL A 194 4.29 -7.37 1.08
C VAL A 194 3.83 -8.08 2.34
N THR A 195 4.01 -9.39 2.41
CA THR A 195 3.61 -10.16 3.58
C THR A 195 4.44 -11.43 3.76
N HIS A 196 4.49 -11.93 4.99
CA HIS A 196 4.93 -13.27 5.33
C HIS A 196 3.74 -14.18 5.72
N ASP A 197 2.52 -13.68 5.63
CA ASP A 197 1.30 -14.45 5.90
C ASP A 197 0.96 -15.34 4.70
N GLU A 198 1.18 -16.66 4.87
CA GLU A 198 0.93 -17.65 3.82
C GLU A 198 -0.55 -17.76 3.46
N HIS A 199 -1.47 -17.53 4.44
CA HIS A 199 -2.90 -17.55 4.18
C HIS A 199 -3.28 -16.41 3.25
N LEU A 200 -2.90 -15.15 3.57
CA LEU A 200 -3.15 -14.02 2.69
C LEU A 200 -2.54 -14.26 1.30
N ALA A 201 -1.30 -14.73 1.24
CA ALA A 201 -0.63 -15.00 -0.03
C ALA A 201 -1.40 -16.02 -0.88
N SER A 202 -1.98 -17.05 -0.28
CA SER A 202 -2.71 -18.11 -0.99
C SER A 202 -4.04 -17.66 -1.58
N ILE A 203 -4.65 -16.59 -1.07
CA ILE A 203 -5.96 -16.09 -1.50
C ILE A 203 -5.88 -14.85 -2.40
N THR A 204 -4.69 -14.25 -2.58
CA THR A 204 -4.50 -13.16 -3.55
C THR A 204 -4.53 -13.68 -4.99
N ASP A 205 -4.83 -12.80 -5.95
CA ASP A 205 -4.94 -13.17 -7.37
C ASP A 205 -3.63 -13.74 -7.90
N ARG A 206 -2.49 -13.28 -7.35
CA ARG A 206 -1.16 -13.77 -7.72
C ARG A 206 -0.14 -13.54 -6.60
N THR A 207 0.70 -14.54 -6.36
CA THR A 207 1.80 -14.48 -5.39
C THR A 207 3.15 -14.37 -6.10
N ILE A 208 3.92 -13.36 -5.74
CA ILE A 208 5.27 -13.10 -6.26
C ILE A 208 6.29 -13.55 -5.20
N HIS A 209 7.13 -14.50 -5.55
CA HIS A 209 8.18 -14.99 -4.65
C HIS A 209 9.48 -14.23 -4.90
N MET A 210 10.00 -13.56 -3.86
CA MET A 210 11.30 -12.90 -3.90
C MET A 210 12.34 -13.65 -3.07
N LYS A 211 13.53 -13.81 -3.65
CA LYS A 211 14.69 -14.38 -2.97
C LYS A 211 15.96 -13.65 -3.42
N ASP A 212 16.80 -13.27 -2.46
CA ASP A 212 18.13 -12.68 -2.71
C ASP A 212 18.13 -11.52 -3.74
N GLY A 213 17.06 -10.70 -3.72
CA GLY A 213 16.93 -9.51 -4.58
C GLY A 213 16.47 -9.79 -6.01
N ILE A 214 15.93 -10.97 -6.30
CA ILE A 214 15.30 -11.31 -7.57
C ILE A 214 13.89 -11.85 -7.36
N ILE A 215 13.03 -11.75 -8.38
CA ILE A 215 11.76 -12.45 -8.44
C ILE A 215 12.06 -13.86 -8.99
N LEU A 216 11.60 -14.88 -8.28
CA LEU A 216 11.61 -16.24 -8.78
C LEU A 216 10.47 -16.36 -9.81
N GLU A 217 10.75 -16.94 -10.98
CA GLU A 217 9.73 -17.15 -12.01
C GLU A 217 8.51 -17.85 -11.40
N ASN A 218 7.32 -17.35 -11.74
CA ASN A 218 6.05 -17.87 -11.28
C ASN A 218 5.95 -19.37 -11.58
N GLN A 219 5.94 -20.21 -10.56
CA GLN A 219 5.29 -21.50 -10.70
C GLN A 219 3.77 -21.21 -10.73
N PRO A 220 3.04 -21.57 -11.80
CA PRO A 220 1.59 -21.45 -11.77
C PRO A 220 1.07 -22.26 -10.59
N VAL A 221 0.13 -21.69 -9.83
CA VAL A 221 -0.61 -22.46 -8.83
C VAL A 221 -1.28 -23.59 -9.58
N ILE A 222 -0.77 -24.82 -9.40
CA ILE A 222 -1.43 -26.03 -9.87
C ILE A 222 -2.64 -26.21 -8.95
N LEU A 223 -3.82 -25.85 -9.46
CA LEU A 223 -5.11 -26.13 -8.85
C LEU A 223 -5.40 -27.64 -8.89
#